data_45df8d3dbfa43ef75f32fc370862ea3c
#
_entry.id   45df8d3dbfa43ef75f32fc370862ea3c
#
_cell.length_a   1.000
_cell.length_b   1.000
_cell.length_c   1.000
_cell.angle_alpha   90.00
_cell.angle_beta   90.00
_cell.angle_gamma   90.00
#
_symmetry.space_group_name_H-M   'P 1'
#
loop_
_entity.id
_entity.type
_entity.pdbx_description
1 polymer ?
#
loop_
_entity_poly.entity_id
_entity_poly.type
_entity_poly.pdbx_seq_one_letter_code
_entity_poly.pdbx_strand_id
1 'polypeptide(L)'
;MFKPGKTYDAIVVGTGAAGGWAAKELSEKGMEILVLEAGKQLNPAKDFTNHAQPYNMKYRGFDRPGERELTYPNQWTASEYSKQLYIKDAEHPYITPKGKPFRWVRSRFVGGKLLHWGRNARRMNDFHFRAADHDGYGENWPIRYAEMAPYYDKVESFVGVASEKVNLPHWPDGKYLPPMALNCGEKIIQKIAPKVGMRVATKRAAMRTKSIHGLGKCHYCGACGNGCDAGAFWN
;
A
#
# COMPACT_ATOMS: atom_id res chain seq x y z
N MET A 1 -8.18 6.21 24.93
CA MET A 1 -9.36 5.36 25.25
C MET A 1 -10.61 6.21 25.11
N PHE A 2 -11.68 5.70 24.49
CA PHE A 2 -12.97 6.40 24.36
C PHE A 2 -13.52 6.83 25.72
N LYS A 3 -13.96 8.07 25.83
CA LYS A 3 -14.58 8.61 27.06
C LYS A 3 -16.03 8.99 26.73
N PRO A 4 -17.05 8.29 27.29
CA PRO A 4 -18.43 8.66 27.11
C PRO A 4 -18.70 10.09 27.57
N GLY A 5 -19.53 10.83 26.80
CA GLY A 5 -19.87 12.22 27.09
C GLY A 5 -18.80 13.26 26.72
N LYS A 6 -17.62 12.83 26.21
CA LYS A 6 -16.61 13.76 25.71
C LYS A 6 -16.90 14.13 24.25
N THR A 7 -16.83 15.43 23.94
CA THR A 7 -16.83 15.93 22.56
C THR A 7 -15.41 15.88 22.00
N TYR A 8 -15.25 15.44 20.77
CA TYR A 8 -13.99 15.41 20.01
C TYR A 8 -14.08 16.40 18.85
N ASP A 9 -12.96 17.00 18.47
CA ASP A 9 -12.88 17.93 17.34
C ASP A 9 -13.11 17.22 16.00
N ALA A 10 -12.68 15.95 15.91
CA ALA A 10 -12.89 15.14 14.70
C ALA A 10 -13.02 13.65 15.04
N ILE A 11 -13.74 12.93 14.19
CA ILE A 11 -13.85 11.48 14.22
C ILE A 11 -13.24 10.93 12.90
N VAL A 12 -12.24 10.06 13.03
CA VAL A 12 -11.61 9.38 11.90
C VAL A 12 -12.05 7.91 11.91
N VAL A 13 -12.67 7.47 10.82
CA VAL A 13 -13.15 6.09 10.69
C VAL A 13 -12.18 5.27 9.83
N GLY A 14 -11.54 4.28 10.45
CA GLY A 14 -10.52 3.41 9.85
C GLY A 14 -9.11 3.98 9.97
N THR A 15 -8.13 3.07 10.11
CA THR A 15 -6.70 3.37 10.26
C THR A 15 -5.87 2.97 9.04
N GLY A 16 -6.51 2.79 7.89
CA GLY A 16 -5.81 2.57 6.62
C GLY A 16 -5.04 3.82 6.18
N ALA A 17 -4.50 3.80 4.95
CA ALA A 17 -3.63 4.86 4.43
C ALA A 17 -4.21 6.28 4.61
N ALA A 18 -5.47 6.50 4.26
CA ALA A 18 -6.10 7.81 4.36
C ALA A 18 -6.41 8.20 5.81
N GLY A 19 -7.05 7.29 6.58
CA GLY A 19 -7.44 7.59 7.95
C GLY A 19 -6.26 7.74 8.89
N GLY A 20 -5.23 6.90 8.76
CA GLY A 20 -4.00 7.04 9.54
C GLY A 20 -3.29 8.37 9.25
N TRP A 21 -3.28 8.80 7.98
CA TRP A 21 -2.70 10.10 7.64
C TRP A 21 -3.55 11.28 8.17
N ALA A 22 -4.87 11.20 8.05
CA ALA A 22 -5.77 12.22 8.62
C ALA A 22 -5.61 12.32 10.14
N ALA A 23 -5.57 11.17 10.83
CA ALA A 23 -5.34 11.13 12.28
C ALA A 23 -4.02 11.80 12.67
N LYS A 24 -2.94 11.51 11.94
CA LYS A 24 -1.63 12.13 12.15
C LYS A 24 -1.70 13.65 11.98
N GLU A 25 -2.18 14.13 10.83
CA GLU A 25 -2.19 15.56 10.51
C GLU A 25 -3.06 16.39 11.47
N LEU A 26 -4.21 15.85 11.85
CA LEU A 26 -5.13 16.54 12.76
C LEU A 26 -4.58 16.57 14.19
N SER A 27 -4.04 15.45 14.70
CA SER A 27 -3.46 15.39 16.04
C SER A 27 -2.20 16.24 16.18
N GLU A 28 -1.34 16.29 15.17
CA GLU A 28 -0.15 17.15 15.15
C GLU A 28 -0.49 18.65 15.12
N LYS A 29 -1.69 19.00 14.69
CA LYS A 29 -2.24 20.36 14.76
C LYS A 29 -2.95 20.67 16.09
N GLY A 30 -2.88 19.78 17.06
CA GLY A 30 -3.44 19.95 18.40
C GLY A 30 -4.91 19.59 18.53
N MET A 31 -5.54 19.00 17.52
CA MET A 31 -6.94 18.57 17.61
C MET A 31 -7.08 17.30 18.45
N GLU A 32 -8.11 17.25 19.27
CA GLU A 32 -8.53 16.02 19.95
C GLU A 32 -9.36 15.18 18.99
N ILE A 33 -8.83 14.04 18.60
CA ILE A 33 -9.48 13.15 17.62
C ILE A 33 -9.92 11.84 18.26
N LEU A 34 -11.03 11.28 17.78
CA LEU A 34 -11.45 9.92 18.04
C LEU A 34 -11.21 9.08 16.77
N VAL A 35 -10.39 8.04 16.89
CA VAL A 35 -10.16 7.10 15.78
C VAL A 35 -10.94 5.82 16.04
N LEU A 36 -11.81 5.45 15.11
CA LEU A 36 -12.59 4.20 15.15
C LEU A 36 -12.01 3.21 14.17
N GLU A 37 -11.55 2.06 14.67
CA GLU A 37 -11.00 0.96 13.85
C GLU A 37 -11.76 -0.34 14.13
N ALA A 38 -12.16 -1.03 13.08
CA ALA A 38 -12.92 -2.26 13.19
C ALA A 38 -12.05 -3.52 13.32
N GLY A 39 -10.76 -3.39 13.03
CA GLY A 39 -9.81 -4.49 13.02
C GLY A 39 -8.92 -4.55 14.25
N LYS A 40 -8.34 -5.71 14.49
CA LYS A 40 -7.34 -5.89 15.55
C LYS A 40 -5.97 -5.37 15.15
N GLN A 41 -5.16 -4.99 16.14
CA GLN A 41 -3.73 -4.77 15.97
C GLN A 41 -3.03 -6.10 15.68
N LEU A 42 -2.16 -6.13 14.66
CA LEU A 42 -1.29 -7.27 14.39
C LEU A 42 0.07 -7.09 15.07
N ASN A 43 0.67 -8.22 15.44
CA ASN A 43 2.04 -8.28 15.91
C ASN A 43 2.93 -8.82 14.77
N PRO A 44 3.82 -8.00 14.19
CA PRO A 44 4.64 -8.41 13.05
C PRO A 44 5.43 -9.71 13.27
N ALA A 45 5.96 -9.91 14.48
CA ALA A 45 6.75 -11.11 14.80
C ALA A 45 5.92 -12.40 14.87
N LYS A 46 4.60 -12.31 15.08
CA LYS A 46 3.71 -13.46 15.23
C LYS A 46 2.77 -13.64 14.04
N ASP A 47 2.26 -12.54 13.51
CA ASP A 47 1.18 -12.56 12.52
C ASP A 47 1.70 -12.46 11.07
N PHE A 48 2.96 -12.06 10.85
CA PHE A 48 3.55 -12.01 9.52
C PHE A 48 4.35 -13.27 9.21
N THR A 49 4.26 -13.74 7.97
CA THR A 49 4.85 -15.00 7.51
C THR A 49 6.03 -14.82 6.56
N ASN A 50 6.47 -13.58 6.36
CA ASN A 50 7.57 -13.28 5.43
C ASN A 50 8.94 -13.87 5.87
N HIS A 51 9.09 -14.29 7.12
CA HIS A 51 10.23 -15.01 7.65
C HIS A 51 10.11 -16.55 7.54
N ALA A 52 8.89 -17.07 7.25
CA ALA A 52 8.66 -18.49 7.11
C ALA A 52 9.15 -19.00 5.74
N GLN A 53 9.91 -20.08 5.75
CA GLN A 53 10.34 -20.71 4.51
C GLN A 53 9.23 -21.62 3.93
N PRO A 54 9.15 -21.78 2.60
CA PRO A 54 8.10 -22.58 1.97
C PRO A 54 7.99 -24.00 2.54
N TYR A 55 9.11 -24.65 2.81
CA TYR A 55 9.13 -26.02 3.35
C TYR A 55 8.59 -26.12 4.79
N ASN A 56 8.55 -25.03 5.54
CA ASN A 56 7.96 -24.97 6.89
C ASN A 56 6.46 -24.60 6.87
N MET A 57 5.94 -24.24 5.69
CA MET A 57 4.53 -23.86 5.58
C MET A 57 3.66 -25.06 5.21
N LYS A 58 2.41 -24.99 5.63
CA LYS A 58 1.40 -25.96 5.23
C LYS A 58 1.33 -26.01 3.70
N TYR A 59 1.27 -27.19 3.13
CA TYR A 59 1.30 -27.43 1.67
C TYR A 59 2.47 -26.74 0.95
N ARG A 60 3.59 -26.48 1.64
CA ARG A 60 4.76 -25.77 1.10
C ARG A 60 4.43 -24.38 0.54
N GLY A 61 3.43 -23.71 1.12
CA GLY A 61 2.98 -22.39 0.71
C GLY A 61 2.03 -22.37 -0.48
N PHE A 62 1.62 -23.52 -1.00
CA PHE A 62 0.56 -23.62 -2.02
C PHE A 62 -0.81 -23.62 -1.39
N ASP A 63 -1.81 -23.05 -2.07
CA ASP A 63 -3.19 -23.11 -1.63
C ASP A 63 -3.71 -24.56 -1.70
N ARG A 64 -4.48 -24.95 -0.70
CA ARG A 64 -5.22 -26.20 -0.77
C ARG A 64 -6.36 -26.06 -1.79
N PRO A 65 -6.50 -26.98 -2.75
CA PRO A 65 -7.61 -26.96 -3.69
C PRO A 65 -8.98 -26.85 -2.98
N GLY A 66 -9.81 -25.91 -3.39
CA GLY A 66 -11.15 -25.67 -2.83
C GLY A 66 -11.20 -24.88 -1.51
N GLU A 67 -10.13 -24.76 -0.76
CA GLU A 67 -10.14 -24.02 0.52
C GLU A 67 -10.34 -22.51 0.30
N ARG A 68 -9.69 -21.97 -0.71
CA ARG A 68 -9.78 -20.55 -1.04
C ARG A 68 -11.16 -20.16 -1.51
N GLU A 69 -11.76 -20.96 -2.38
CA GLU A 69 -13.10 -20.75 -2.92
C GLU A 69 -14.18 -20.77 -1.83
N LEU A 70 -13.98 -21.56 -0.79
CA LEU A 70 -14.91 -21.66 0.34
C LEU A 70 -14.72 -20.53 1.35
N THR A 71 -13.47 -20.20 1.67
CA THR A 71 -13.16 -19.27 2.78
C THR A 71 -12.93 -17.84 2.32
N TYR A 72 -12.32 -17.67 1.15
CA TYR A 72 -11.86 -16.40 0.61
C TYR A 72 -12.29 -16.15 -0.85
N PRO A 73 -13.55 -16.39 -1.24
CA PRO A 73 -13.97 -16.35 -2.65
C PRO A 73 -13.73 -14.98 -3.32
N ASN A 74 -13.81 -13.90 -2.58
CA ASN A 74 -13.57 -12.55 -3.08
C ASN A 74 -12.13 -12.05 -2.88
N GLN A 75 -11.32 -12.76 -2.09
CA GLN A 75 -9.94 -12.37 -1.77
C GLN A 75 -8.97 -13.04 -2.76
N TRP A 76 -9.13 -12.79 -4.05
CA TRP A 76 -8.40 -13.47 -5.12
C TRP A 76 -6.88 -13.27 -5.10
N THR A 77 -6.39 -12.27 -4.34
CA THR A 77 -4.97 -12.01 -4.11
C THR A 77 -4.42 -12.70 -2.87
N ALA A 78 -5.28 -13.33 -2.06
CA ALA A 78 -4.85 -14.09 -0.90
C ALA A 78 -4.10 -15.36 -1.33
N SER A 79 -3.05 -15.70 -0.62
CA SER A 79 -2.28 -16.94 -0.79
C SER A 79 -2.05 -17.57 0.59
N GLU A 80 -1.51 -18.79 0.64
CA GLU A 80 -1.15 -19.44 1.91
C GLU A 80 -0.21 -18.57 2.76
N TYR A 81 0.63 -17.74 2.13
CA TYR A 81 1.53 -16.79 2.79
C TYR A 81 0.84 -15.56 3.37
N SER A 82 -0.30 -15.16 2.84
CA SER A 82 -0.90 -13.85 3.16
C SER A 82 -2.36 -13.93 3.58
N LYS A 83 -3.01 -15.09 3.50
CA LYS A 83 -4.47 -15.24 3.75
C LYS A 83 -4.91 -14.72 5.12
N GLN A 84 -4.04 -14.80 6.14
CA GLN A 84 -4.30 -14.27 7.48
C GLN A 84 -4.43 -12.74 7.52
N LEU A 85 -3.97 -12.04 6.48
CA LEU A 85 -4.08 -10.58 6.34
C LEU A 85 -5.35 -10.14 5.60
N TYR A 86 -6.15 -11.10 5.13
CA TYR A 86 -7.42 -10.86 4.47
C TYR A 86 -8.58 -11.27 5.36
N ILE A 87 -9.73 -10.70 5.11
CA ILE A 87 -10.95 -11.15 5.81
C ILE A 87 -11.44 -12.46 5.21
N LYS A 88 -12.11 -13.25 6.03
CA LYS A 88 -12.91 -14.38 5.55
C LYS A 88 -14.27 -13.85 5.12
N ASP A 89 -14.64 -14.03 3.87
CA ASP A 89 -15.87 -13.47 3.31
C ASP A 89 -17.12 -14.01 4.01
N ALA A 90 -17.10 -15.26 4.48
CA ALA A 90 -18.20 -15.86 5.23
C ALA A 90 -18.45 -15.19 6.59
N GLU A 91 -17.39 -14.70 7.26
CA GLU A 91 -17.49 -14.00 8.55
C GLU A 91 -17.88 -12.51 8.37
N HIS A 92 -17.64 -11.96 7.18
CA HIS A 92 -17.88 -10.56 6.87
C HIS A 92 -18.53 -10.40 5.50
N PRO A 93 -19.78 -10.86 5.32
CA PRO A 93 -20.47 -10.77 4.04
C PRO A 93 -20.76 -9.30 3.66
N TYR A 94 -20.94 -9.06 2.38
CA TYR A 94 -21.44 -7.80 1.83
C TYR A 94 -22.40 -8.08 0.68
N ILE A 95 -23.24 -7.10 0.36
CA ILE A 95 -24.26 -7.20 -0.67
C ILE A 95 -23.85 -6.34 -1.87
N THR A 96 -24.07 -6.85 -3.06
CA THR A 96 -23.95 -6.08 -4.30
C THR A 96 -25.32 -5.95 -4.97
N PRO A 97 -25.60 -4.85 -5.69
CA PRO A 97 -26.85 -4.73 -6.46
C PRO A 97 -26.98 -5.86 -7.48
N LYS A 98 -28.20 -6.28 -7.73
CA LYS A 98 -28.51 -7.32 -8.74
C LYS A 98 -27.93 -6.93 -10.11
N GLY A 99 -27.22 -7.83 -10.74
CA GLY A 99 -26.58 -7.61 -12.05
C GLY A 99 -25.33 -6.72 -12.05
N LYS A 100 -24.87 -6.26 -10.87
CA LYS A 100 -23.65 -5.48 -10.72
C LYS A 100 -22.69 -6.15 -9.73
N PRO A 101 -22.09 -7.30 -10.06
CA PRO A 101 -21.20 -8.02 -9.15
C PRO A 101 -19.95 -7.20 -8.90
N PHE A 102 -19.49 -7.21 -7.66
CA PHE A 102 -18.24 -6.56 -7.25
C PHE A 102 -17.46 -7.46 -6.30
N ARG A 103 -16.19 -7.69 -6.61
CA ARG A 103 -15.27 -8.44 -5.74
C ARG A 103 -14.45 -7.48 -4.91
N TRP A 104 -14.74 -7.43 -3.62
CA TRP A 104 -14.09 -6.52 -2.71
C TRP A 104 -12.97 -7.20 -1.94
N VAL A 105 -11.73 -7.03 -2.38
CA VAL A 105 -10.53 -7.44 -1.64
C VAL A 105 -10.37 -6.54 -0.41
N ARG A 106 -10.43 -7.12 0.78
CA ARG A 106 -10.49 -6.37 2.05
C ARG A 106 -9.53 -6.92 3.09
N SER A 107 -9.04 -6.02 3.94
CA SER A 107 -8.41 -6.31 5.23
C SER A 107 -9.20 -5.64 6.35
N ARG A 108 -9.23 -6.25 7.54
CA ARG A 108 -9.88 -5.70 8.73
C ARG A 108 -8.92 -5.76 9.90
N PHE A 109 -7.89 -4.93 9.81
CA PHE A 109 -6.81 -4.80 10.79
C PHE A 109 -6.39 -3.34 10.88
N VAL A 110 -5.78 -2.96 12.00
CA VAL A 110 -5.10 -1.66 12.11
C VAL A 110 -4.09 -1.52 10.97
N GLY A 111 -4.16 -0.44 10.22
CA GLY A 111 -3.37 -0.21 8.99
C GLY A 111 -4.03 -0.68 7.69
N GLY A 112 -5.06 -1.53 7.77
CA GLY A 112 -5.83 -1.99 6.60
C GLY A 112 -4.96 -2.61 5.51
N LYS A 113 -5.19 -2.22 4.25
CA LYS A 113 -4.42 -2.75 3.09
C LYS A 113 -2.94 -2.36 3.06
N LEU A 114 -2.49 -1.42 3.89
CA LEU A 114 -1.05 -1.12 4.02
C LEU A 114 -0.23 -2.31 4.50
N LEU A 115 -0.86 -3.30 5.13
CA LEU A 115 -0.19 -4.51 5.60
C LEU A 115 0.33 -5.40 4.46
N HIS A 116 -0.37 -5.44 3.32
CA HIS A 116 -0.08 -6.39 2.23
C HIS A 116 -0.13 -5.81 0.81
N TRP A 117 -0.02 -4.51 0.65
CA TRP A 117 0.00 -3.88 -0.68
C TRP A 117 1.37 -4.02 -1.39
N GLY A 118 1.39 -3.81 -2.69
CA GLY A 118 2.61 -3.98 -3.52
C GLY A 118 3.67 -2.88 -3.40
N ARG A 119 3.48 -1.90 -2.52
CA ARG A 119 4.39 -0.76 -2.26
C ARG A 119 4.64 0.14 -3.48
N ASN A 120 3.79 0.09 -4.50
CA ASN A 120 3.91 1.00 -5.63
C ASN A 120 3.39 2.39 -5.23
N ALA A 121 4.28 3.38 -5.23
CA ALA A 121 3.99 4.75 -4.80
C ALA A 121 4.09 5.70 -6.00
N ARG A 122 3.18 5.57 -6.96
CA ARG A 122 3.13 6.42 -8.14
C ARG A 122 2.32 7.68 -7.87
N ARG A 123 2.79 8.81 -8.42
CA ARG A 123 2.02 10.05 -8.45
C ARG A 123 1.03 10.02 -9.62
N MET A 124 -0.18 10.51 -9.39
CA MET A 124 -1.05 10.93 -10.47
C MET A 124 -0.49 12.23 -11.07
N ASN A 125 -0.64 12.41 -12.37
CA ASN A 125 -0.30 13.65 -13.08
C ASN A 125 -1.57 14.31 -13.64
N ASP A 126 -1.45 15.43 -14.34
CA ASP A 126 -2.63 16.13 -14.85
C ASP A 126 -3.44 15.32 -15.85
N PHE A 127 -2.83 14.39 -16.58
CA PHE A 127 -3.58 13.47 -17.44
C PHE A 127 -4.63 12.67 -16.62
N HIS A 128 -4.27 12.20 -15.41
CA HIS A 128 -5.21 11.48 -14.55
C HIS A 128 -6.26 12.41 -13.91
N PHE A 129 -5.86 13.64 -13.52
CA PHE A 129 -6.79 14.60 -12.94
C PHE A 129 -7.80 15.15 -13.96
N ARG A 130 -7.47 15.06 -15.24
CA ARG A 130 -8.28 15.51 -16.37
C ARG A 130 -8.70 14.34 -17.27
N ALA A 131 -8.87 13.16 -16.72
CA ALA A 131 -9.18 11.97 -17.52
C ALA A 131 -10.46 12.14 -18.33
N ALA A 132 -11.50 12.80 -17.79
CA ALA A 132 -12.75 13.03 -18.51
C ALA A 132 -12.57 13.85 -19.80
N ASP A 133 -11.62 14.80 -19.85
CA ASP A 133 -11.31 15.57 -21.06
C ASP A 133 -10.75 14.68 -22.19
N HIS A 134 -10.06 13.60 -21.83
CA HIS A 134 -9.47 12.66 -22.79
C HIS A 134 -10.39 11.50 -23.16
N ASP A 135 -11.11 10.99 -22.14
CA ASP A 135 -11.93 9.79 -22.28
C ASP A 135 -13.34 10.13 -22.83
N GLY A 136 -13.77 11.39 -22.76
CA GLY A 136 -15.07 11.87 -23.23
C GLY A 136 -16.25 11.47 -22.32
N TYR A 137 -16.00 10.96 -21.11
CA TYR A 137 -17.03 10.62 -20.12
C TYR A 137 -16.53 10.81 -18.69
N GLY A 138 -17.46 10.89 -17.74
CA GLY A 138 -17.14 11.13 -16.32
C GLY A 138 -16.90 12.60 -16.01
N GLU A 139 -16.23 12.87 -14.90
CA GLU A 139 -15.91 14.21 -14.42
C GLU A 139 -14.43 14.32 -14.08
N ASN A 140 -13.85 15.48 -14.38
CA ASN A 140 -12.48 15.79 -13.98
C ASN A 140 -12.40 16.01 -12.46
N TRP A 141 -11.26 15.70 -11.87
CA TRP A 141 -11.00 16.11 -10.50
C TRP A 141 -10.96 17.64 -10.38
N PRO A 142 -11.53 18.23 -9.29
CA PRO A 142 -11.51 19.68 -9.07
C PRO A 142 -10.15 20.23 -8.66
N ILE A 143 -9.10 19.42 -8.69
CA ILE A 143 -7.72 19.72 -8.33
C ILE A 143 -6.77 19.36 -9.47
N ARG A 144 -5.56 19.90 -9.43
CA ARG A 144 -4.49 19.68 -10.41
C ARG A 144 -3.22 19.15 -9.75
N TYR A 145 -2.33 18.59 -10.57
CA TYR A 145 -1.08 18.05 -10.06
C TYR A 145 -0.24 19.08 -9.29
N ALA A 146 -0.18 20.33 -9.77
CA ALA A 146 0.57 21.39 -9.10
C ALA A 146 0.12 21.63 -7.66
N GLU A 147 -1.18 21.53 -7.39
CA GLU A 147 -1.75 21.65 -6.04
C GLU A 147 -1.41 20.44 -5.17
N MET A 148 -1.33 19.25 -5.77
CA MET A 148 -1.04 17.99 -5.07
C MET A 148 0.45 17.72 -4.87
N ALA A 149 1.32 18.31 -5.68
CA ALA A 149 2.76 18.03 -5.65
C ALA A 149 3.41 18.23 -4.27
N PRO A 150 3.12 19.30 -3.50
CA PRO A 150 3.68 19.48 -2.15
C PRO A 150 3.24 18.39 -1.17
N TYR A 151 2.01 17.89 -1.29
CA TYR A 151 1.49 16.81 -0.45
C TYR A 151 2.10 15.46 -0.80
N TYR A 152 2.33 15.18 -2.09
CA TYR A 152 3.12 14.03 -2.51
C TYR A 152 4.51 14.07 -1.92
N ASP A 153 5.22 15.20 -2.02
CA ASP A 153 6.55 15.38 -1.44
C ASP A 153 6.57 15.12 0.07
N LYS A 154 5.56 15.63 0.78
CA LYS A 154 5.41 15.46 2.23
C LYS A 154 5.23 13.98 2.59
N VAL A 155 4.28 13.30 1.93
CA VAL A 155 3.96 11.90 2.21
C VAL A 155 5.14 11.00 1.83
N GLU A 156 5.71 11.16 0.64
CA GLU A 156 6.83 10.35 0.16
C GLU A 156 8.07 10.47 1.04
N SER A 157 8.38 11.68 1.50
CA SER A 157 9.48 11.93 2.42
C SER A 157 9.25 11.28 3.78
N PHE A 158 8.01 11.37 4.29
CA PHE A 158 7.64 10.80 5.60
C PHE A 158 7.65 9.27 5.58
N VAL A 159 7.03 8.65 4.58
CA VAL A 159 6.97 7.18 4.49
C VAL A 159 8.28 6.55 4.02
N GLY A 160 9.17 7.34 3.40
CA GLY A 160 10.45 6.88 2.88
C GLY A 160 10.31 6.16 1.55
N VAL A 161 9.72 6.82 0.56
CA VAL A 161 9.66 6.29 -0.81
C VAL A 161 11.05 6.28 -1.43
N ALA A 162 11.47 5.12 -1.92
CA ALA A 162 12.73 4.95 -2.66
C ALA A 162 12.48 5.04 -4.17
N SER A 163 13.28 5.85 -4.86
CA SER A 163 13.25 5.97 -6.33
C SER A 163 14.44 6.77 -6.84
N GLU A 164 14.54 6.87 -8.14
CA GLU A 164 15.40 7.83 -8.86
C GLU A 164 14.55 8.89 -9.57
N LYS A 165 15.14 10.04 -9.88
CA LYS A 165 14.51 11.05 -10.73
C LYS A 165 14.60 10.61 -12.19
N VAL A 166 13.47 10.59 -12.87
CA VAL A 166 13.39 10.14 -14.27
C VAL A 166 13.19 11.27 -15.27
N ASN A 167 12.77 12.45 -14.81
CA ASN A 167 12.53 13.63 -15.63
C ASN A 167 11.59 13.37 -16.81
N LEU A 168 10.47 12.66 -16.55
CA LEU A 168 9.45 12.38 -17.55
C LEU A 168 8.17 13.15 -17.21
N PRO A 169 7.57 13.90 -18.16
CA PRO A 169 6.37 14.70 -17.89
C PRO A 169 5.19 13.89 -17.35
N HIS A 170 4.99 12.67 -17.89
CA HIS A 170 3.93 11.77 -17.46
C HIS A 170 4.25 10.99 -16.18
N TRP A 171 5.44 11.15 -15.64
CA TRP A 171 5.89 10.52 -14.39
C TRP A 171 6.58 11.54 -13.48
N PRO A 172 5.84 12.49 -12.90
CA PRO A 172 6.41 13.60 -12.15
C PRO A 172 7.32 13.14 -11.02
N ASP A 173 8.48 13.75 -10.89
CA ASP A 173 9.46 13.41 -9.87
C ASP A 173 9.12 14.02 -8.51
N GLY A 174 9.70 13.44 -7.45
CA GLY A 174 9.52 13.83 -6.07
C GLY A 174 10.81 13.81 -5.27
N LYS A 175 10.66 13.78 -3.94
CA LYS A 175 11.76 13.68 -2.97
C LYS A 175 11.86 12.23 -2.50
N TYR A 176 12.95 11.55 -2.84
CA TYR A 176 13.09 10.12 -2.63
C TYR A 176 14.32 9.76 -1.78
N LEU A 177 14.21 8.63 -1.09
CA LEU A 177 15.38 7.87 -0.65
C LEU A 177 16.10 7.29 -1.88
N PRO A 178 17.37 6.90 -1.77
CA PRO A 178 18.08 6.23 -2.86
C PRO A 178 17.24 5.06 -3.43
N PRO A 179 17.31 4.83 -4.74
CA PRO A 179 16.53 3.78 -5.37
C PRO A 179 16.87 2.38 -4.84
N MET A 180 15.94 1.45 -4.98
CA MET A 180 16.20 0.04 -4.75
C MET A 180 17.29 -0.45 -5.71
N ALA A 181 18.21 -1.29 -5.22
CA ALA A 181 19.23 -1.87 -6.08
C ALA A 181 18.60 -2.81 -7.12
N LEU A 182 19.05 -2.67 -8.36
CA LEU A 182 18.68 -3.60 -9.43
C LEU A 182 19.36 -4.95 -9.23
N ASN A 183 18.64 -6.04 -9.50
CA ASN A 183 19.22 -7.37 -9.56
C ASN A 183 20.09 -7.58 -10.84
N CYS A 184 20.73 -8.74 -10.96
CA CYS A 184 21.63 -9.01 -12.09
C CYS A 184 20.91 -8.95 -13.45
N GLY A 185 19.70 -9.50 -13.56
CA GLY A 185 18.92 -9.49 -14.79
C GLY A 185 18.45 -8.07 -15.15
N GLU A 186 17.97 -7.30 -14.17
CA GLU A 186 17.58 -5.91 -14.38
C GLU A 186 18.74 -5.03 -14.85
N LYS A 187 19.94 -5.23 -14.31
CA LYS A 187 21.16 -4.53 -14.78
C LYS A 187 21.51 -4.84 -16.23
N ILE A 188 21.34 -6.09 -16.66
CA ILE A 188 21.53 -6.50 -18.05
C ILE A 188 20.52 -5.78 -18.95
N ILE A 189 19.23 -5.79 -18.56
CA ILE A 189 18.17 -5.11 -19.31
C ILE A 189 18.44 -3.61 -19.36
N GLN A 190 18.80 -2.98 -18.23
CA GLN A 190 19.13 -1.56 -18.19
C GLN A 190 20.27 -1.17 -19.13
N LYS A 191 21.28 -2.05 -19.29
CA LYS A 191 22.41 -1.85 -20.22
C LYS A 191 22.00 -1.98 -21.69
N ILE A 192 21.04 -2.86 -21.99
CA ILE A 192 20.64 -3.17 -23.38
C ILE A 192 19.52 -2.26 -23.86
N ALA A 193 18.58 -1.87 -23.00
CA ALA A 193 17.39 -1.13 -23.36
C ALA A 193 17.66 0.15 -24.20
N PRO A 194 18.71 0.95 -23.97
CA PRO A 194 19.00 2.11 -24.81
C PRO A 194 19.25 1.78 -26.28
N LYS A 195 19.75 0.55 -26.57
CA LYS A 195 20.02 0.11 -27.95
C LYS A 195 18.74 -0.04 -28.80
N VAL A 196 17.61 -0.18 -28.14
CA VAL A 196 16.29 -0.30 -28.78
C VAL A 196 15.38 0.91 -28.43
N GLY A 197 15.99 2.04 -28.08
CA GLY A 197 15.24 3.27 -27.77
C GLY A 197 14.43 3.25 -26.47
N MET A 198 14.68 2.25 -25.60
CA MET A 198 13.98 2.11 -24.32
C MET A 198 14.83 2.61 -23.15
N ARG A 199 14.16 3.04 -22.09
CA ARG A 199 14.78 3.46 -20.83
C ARG A 199 14.25 2.58 -19.70
N VAL A 200 15.14 2.09 -18.85
CA VAL A 200 14.80 1.34 -17.64
C VAL A 200 15.07 2.22 -16.44
N ALA A 201 14.05 2.41 -15.62
CA ALA A 201 14.13 3.13 -14.35
C ALA A 201 13.64 2.25 -13.21
N THR A 202 14.15 2.50 -12.00
CA THR A 202 13.67 1.82 -10.80
C THR A 202 12.25 2.26 -10.48
N LYS A 203 11.43 1.32 -10.00
CA LYS A 203 10.07 1.66 -9.59
C LYS A 203 10.09 2.58 -8.37
N ARG A 204 9.10 3.44 -8.24
CA ARG A 204 8.82 4.17 -7.00
C ARG A 204 8.22 3.21 -6.00
N ALA A 205 8.95 2.96 -4.94
CA ALA A 205 8.60 1.96 -3.95
C ALA A 205 8.56 2.60 -2.56
N ALA A 206 7.42 2.48 -1.88
CA ALA A 206 7.28 2.86 -0.47
C ALA A 206 7.98 1.80 0.41
N MET A 207 9.27 1.60 0.16
CA MET A 207 10.17 0.70 0.89
C MET A 207 11.43 1.47 1.22
N ARG A 208 11.80 1.48 2.49
CA ARG A 208 12.96 2.25 2.96
C ARG A 208 14.26 1.58 2.56
N THR A 209 15.08 2.27 1.81
CA THR A 209 16.47 1.86 1.48
C THR A 209 17.49 2.36 2.51
N LYS A 210 17.06 3.27 3.38
CA LYS A 210 17.78 3.73 4.57
C LYS A 210 16.84 3.71 5.77
N SER A 211 17.39 3.55 6.97
CA SER A 211 16.61 3.70 8.21
C SER A 211 16.21 5.16 8.39
N ILE A 212 14.94 5.41 8.67
CA ILE A 212 14.36 6.72 8.98
C ILE A 212 13.36 6.56 10.12
N HIS A 213 13.17 7.55 10.94
CA HIS A 213 12.25 7.56 12.08
C HIS A 213 12.42 6.35 13.03
N GLY A 214 13.65 5.86 13.20
CA GLY A 214 13.90 4.66 14.01
C GLY A 214 13.44 3.32 13.41
N LEU A 215 12.94 3.35 12.17
CA LEU A 215 12.41 2.16 11.49
C LEU A 215 13.47 1.55 10.54
N GLY A 216 13.41 0.23 10.38
CA GLY A 216 14.37 -0.55 9.62
C GLY A 216 14.37 -0.26 8.11
N LYS A 217 15.45 -0.65 7.45
CA LYS A 217 15.56 -0.65 5.98
C LYS A 217 15.15 -2.01 5.39
N CYS A 218 14.81 -2.01 4.11
CA CYS A 218 14.49 -3.22 3.35
C CYS A 218 15.72 -4.13 3.19
N HIS A 219 15.55 -5.42 3.40
CA HIS A 219 16.57 -6.46 3.13
C HIS A 219 16.29 -7.30 1.89
N TYR A 220 15.41 -6.84 1.01
CA TYR A 220 15.16 -7.46 -0.29
C TYR A 220 14.61 -8.90 -0.22
N CYS A 221 13.87 -9.26 0.82
CA CYS A 221 13.29 -10.60 0.98
C CYS A 221 12.22 -10.96 -0.07
N GLY A 222 11.68 -9.97 -0.80
CA GLY A 222 10.66 -10.19 -1.83
C GLY A 222 9.23 -10.43 -1.31
N ALA A 223 9.03 -10.56 0.00
CA ALA A 223 7.79 -11.01 0.62
C ALA A 223 6.83 -9.87 1.03
N CYS A 224 6.85 -8.73 0.34
CA CYS A 224 6.07 -7.53 0.73
C CYS A 224 4.56 -7.77 0.88
N GLY A 225 3.97 -8.70 0.12
CA GLY A 225 2.56 -9.05 0.20
C GLY A 225 2.16 -9.80 1.48
N ASN A 226 3.13 -10.25 2.27
CA ASN A 226 2.92 -11.08 3.45
C ASN A 226 3.08 -10.31 4.77
N GLY A 227 3.11 -8.99 4.71
CA GLY A 227 3.52 -8.14 5.82
C GLY A 227 5.03 -7.86 5.79
N CYS A 228 5.55 -7.11 6.74
CA CYS A 228 6.98 -6.85 6.89
C CYS A 228 7.37 -6.81 8.36
N ASP A 229 7.96 -7.89 8.85
CA ASP A 229 8.47 -8.00 10.22
C ASP A 229 9.69 -7.09 10.48
N ALA A 230 10.46 -6.76 9.43
CA ALA A 230 11.55 -5.80 9.49
C ALA A 230 11.10 -4.34 9.60
N GLY A 231 9.81 -4.06 9.45
CA GLY A 231 9.28 -2.70 9.46
C GLY A 231 9.86 -1.79 8.39
N ALA A 232 10.22 -2.32 7.21
CA ALA A 232 10.84 -1.54 6.14
C ALA A 232 9.86 -0.67 5.35
N PHE A 233 8.59 -0.67 5.70
CA PHE A 233 7.56 0.22 5.18
C PHE A 233 6.53 0.54 6.28
N TRP A 234 5.66 1.48 6.01
CA TRP A 234 4.54 1.80 6.89
C TRP A 234 3.43 0.76 6.77
N ASN A 235 3.00 0.24 7.87
CA ASN A 235 1.87 -0.68 8.09
C ASN A 235 1.16 -0.36 9.40
#